data_a878bb09cf3fe7bd2b576f7ff686ff32
#
_entry.id   a878bb09cf3fe7bd2b576f7ff686ff32
#
_cell.length_a   1.000
_cell.length_b   1.000
_cell.length_c   1.000
_cell.angle_alpha   90.00
_cell.angle_beta   90.00
_cell.angle_gamma   90.00
#
_symmetry.space_group_name_H-M   'P 1'
#
loop_
_entity.id
_entity.type
_entity.pdbx_description
1 polymer ?
#
loop_
_entity_poly.entity_id
_entity_poly.type
_entity_poly.pdbx_seq_one_letter_code
_entity_poly.pdbx_strand_id
1 'polypeptide(L)'
;MNSMPFSYATICLSVLDLSQVETCEMALNDLFASVNKDFNESTYPQFSSMRKNSKEIAAAYSYTEGSYDVIDLSDYALHMKSIYPAESGALSDALNKLIVYSDANESKINGVSIYHPYYTKQYASSLIPMYTTFDFAENYTSYISRFAGMLTDTNAFAVTWNPEDLVPTMNDDSTFSVTLNAEQSSALQNAYFVIAKKDQEKDGMYDLVALSSAISNDGTGKLTADFDGQITYMQNDTTKENYELMYTVQEKTDTYTRS
;
A
#
# COMPACT_ATOMS: atom_id res chain seq x y z
N MET A 1 23.88 24.33 4.36
CA MET A 1 23.00 24.12 3.22
C MET A 1 22.18 22.88 3.53
N ASN A 2 20.93 23.05 3.94
CA ASN A 2 20.04 21.92 4.15
C ASN A 2 19.65 21.38 2.77
N SER A 3 20.17 20.22 2.42
CA SER A 3 19.66 19.46 1.29
C SER A 3 18.20 19.12 1.59
N MET A 4 17.27 19.69 0.85
CA MET A 4 15.89 19.20 0.87
C MET A 4 15.93 17.70 0.55
N PRO A 5 15.25 16.87 1.32
CA PRO A 5 15.19 15.45 1.00
C PRO A 5 14.32 15.26 -0.24
N PHE A 6 14.95 15.10 -1.39
CA PHE A 6 14.30 14.61 -2.62
C PHE A 6 13.92 13.12 -2.54
N SER A 7 13.81 12.57 -1.33
CA SER A 7 13.83 11.13 -1.09
C SER A 7 12.46 10.44 -1.11
N TYR A 8 11.40 11.10 -1.54
CA TYR A 8 10.05 10.48 -1.51
C TYR A 8 9.44 10.22 -2.89
N ALA A 9 10.10 10.63 -3.96
CA ALA A 9 9.62 10.31 -5.29
C ALA A 9 10.15 8.97 -5.76
N THR A 10 9.27 8.14 -6.30
CA THR A 10 9.70 7.01 -7.10
C THR A 10 10.27 7.53 -8.42
N ILE A 11 11.54 7.26 -8.67
CA ILE A 11 12.19 7.57 -9.94
C ILE A 11 12.50 6.26 -10.63
N CYS A 12 11.99 6.09 -11.83
CA CYS A 12 12.29 4.95 -12.68
C CYS A 12 12.65 5.41 -14.08
N LEU A 13 13.71 4.84 -14.62
CA LEU A 13 14.07 4.96 -16.04
C LEU A 13 13.94 3.59 -16.68
N SER A 14 13.15 3.49 -17.73
CA SER A 14 12.99 2.24 -18.49
C SER A 14 13.15 2.46 -19.98
N VAL A 15 13.67 1.44 -20.65
CA VAL A 15 13.73 1.35 -22.11
C VAL A 15 12.85 0.20 -22.54
N LEU A 16 11.87 0.48 -23.39
CA LEU A 16 10.87 -0.47 -23.84
C LEU A 16 11.07 -0.83 -25.33
N ASP A 17 10.92 -2.12 -25.63
CA ASP A 17 10.77 -2.57 -27.03
C ASP A 17 9.31 -2.43 -27.44
N LEU A 18 9.00 -1.36 -28.18
CA LEU A 18 7.64 -1.07 -28.59
C LEU A 18 7.02 -2.14 -29.50
N SER A 19 7.82 -3.02 -30.11
CA SER A 19 7.30 -4.14 -30.90
C SER A 19 6.61 -5.22 -30.01
N GLN A 20 6.83 -5.18 -28.70
CA GLN A 20 6.26 -6.12 -27.72
C GLN A 20 4.99 -5.59 -27.04
N VAL A 21 4.58 -4.34 -27.28
CA VAL A 21 3.44 -3.70 -26.61
C VAL A 21 2.16 -4.51 -26.83
N GLU A 22 1.84 -4.86 -28.06
CA GLU A 22 0.64 -5.64 -28.39
C GLU A 22 0.63 -7.00 -27.69
N THR A 23 1.78 -7.68 -27.66
CA THR A 23 1.90 -8.97 -26.97
C THR A 23 1.67 -8.83 -25.47
N CYS A 24 2.18 -7.76 -24.87
CA CYS A 24 2.00 -7.48 -23.45
C CYS A 24 0.54 -7.12 -23.14
N GLU A 25 -0.09 -6.31 -23.97
CA GLU A 25 -1.50 -5.95 -23.84
C GLU A 25 -2.42 -7.18 -23.96
N MET A 26 -2.17 -8.06 -24.94
CA MET A 26 -2.91 -9.31 -25.07
C MET A 26 -2.79 -10.19 -23.81
N ALA A 27 -1.58 -10.36 -23.28
CA ALA A 27 -1.36 -11.13 -22.07
C ALA A 27 -2.05 -10.52 -20.84
N LEU A 28 -2.07 -9.20 -20.72
CA LEU A 28 -2.83 -8.47 -19.70
C LEU A 28 -4.33 -8.74 -19.86
N ASN A 29 -4.84 -8.62 -21.08
CA ASN A 29 -6.25 -8.81 -21.39
C ASN A 29 -6.72 -10.25 -21.10
N ASP A 30 -5.89 -11.24 -21.40
CA ASP A 30 -6.17 -12.66 -21.12
C ASP A 30 -6.20 -12.95 -19.61
N LEU A 31 -5.26 -12.40 -18.84
CA LEU A 31 -5.29 -12.48 -17.39
C LEU A 31 -6.61 -11.95 -16.83
N PHE A 32 -7.02 -10.75 -17.29
CA PHE A 32 -8.23 -10.12 -16.79
C PHE A 32 -9.52 -10.72 -17.37
N ALA A 33 -9.46 -11.45 -18.47
CA ALA A 33 -10.56 -12.32 -18.90
C ALA A 33 -10.85 -13.44 -17.88
N SER A 34 -9.80 -14.00 -17.27
CA SER A 34 -9.94 -15.00 -16.20
C SER A 34 -10.38 -14.34 -14.88
N VAL A 35 -9.76 -13.23 -14.51
CA VAL A 35 -10.14 -12.46 -13.32
C VAL A 35 -11.63 -12.06 -13.33
N ASN A 36 -12.13 -11.57 -14.45
CA ASN A 36 -13.53 -11.14 -14.56
C ASN A 36 -14.57 -12.24 -14.33
N LYS A 37 -14.20 -13.51 -14.51
CA LYS A 37 -15.09 -14.64 -14.20
C LYS A 37 -15.24 -14.84 -12.70
N ASP A 38 -14.16 -14.59 -11.95
CA ASP A 38 -14.10 -14.87 -10.52
C ASP A 38 -14.37 -13.65 -9.66
N PHE A 39 -14.20 -12.44 -10.22
CA PHE A 39 -14.31 -11.19 -9.49
C PHE A 39 -15.77 -10.84 -9.17
N ASN A 40 -16.09 -10.78 -7.88
CA ASN A 40 -17.39 -10.42 -7.33
C ASN A 40 -17.23 -9.87 -5.90
N GLU A 41 -18.33 -9.51 -5.23
CA GLU A 41 -18.31 -8.97 -3.88
C GLU A 41 -17.62 -9.88 -2.86
N SER A 42 -17.77 -11.20 -2.96
CA SER A 42 -17.16 -12.13 -2.02
C SER A 42 -15.65 -12.32 -2.24
N THR A 43 -15.16 -12.10 -3.45
CA THR A 43 -13.74 -12.20 -3.80
C THR A 43 -13.03 -10.84 -3.80
N TYR A 44 -13.80 -9.75 -3.77
CA TYR A 44 -13.25 -8.38 -3.74
C TYR A 44 -12.15 -8.18 -2.68
N PRO A 45 -12.27 -8.64 -1.41
CA PRO A 45 -11.22 -8.46 -0.41
C PRO A 45 -9.88 -9.04 -0.83
N GLN A 46 -9.88 -10.19 -1.53
CA GLN A 46 -8.67 -10.83 -2.02
C GLN A 46 -7.97 -9.98 -3.09
N PHE A 47 -8.73 -9.49 -4.10
CA PHE A 47 -8.20 -8.63 -5.15
C PHE A 47 -7.77 -7.26 -4.61
N SER A 48 -8.52 -6.72 -3.65
CA SER A 48 -8.17 -5.49 -2.94
C SER A 48 -6.84 -5.64 -2.19
N SER A 49 -6.62 -6.77 -1.51
CA SER A 49 -5.34 -7.08 -0.86
C SER A 49 -4.18 -7.17 -1.85
N MET A 50 -4.38 -7.82 -3.00
CA MET A 50 -3.37 -7.88 -4.06
C MET A 50 -3.01 -6.50 -4.59
N ARG A 51 -4.02 -5.67 -4.87
CA ARG A 51 -3.81 -4.28 -5.29
C ARG A 51 -3.03 -3.49 -4.24
N LYS A 52 -3.41 -3.60 -3.00
CA LYS A 52 -2.78 -2.89 -1.89
C LYS A 52 -1.31 -3.28 -1.71
N ASN A 53 -0.99 -4.56 -1.83
CA ASN A 53 0.36 -5.07 -1.63
C ASN A 53 1.27 -4.87 -2.85
N SER A 54 0.70 -4.45 -3.97
CA SER A 54 1.47 -4.13 -5.16
C SER A 54 2.21 -2.81 -4.99
N LYS A 55 3.41 -2.74 -5.54
CA LYS A 55 4.27 -1.57 -5.42
C LYS A 55 3.64 -0.38 -6.12
N GLU A 56 3.41 0.66 -5.37
CA GLU A 56 2.86 1.92 -5.83
C GLU A 56 3.95 2.86 -6.33
N ILE A 57 3.63 3.59 -7.40
CA ILE A 57 4.48 4.65 -7.93
C ILE A 57 4.15 5.94 -7.18
N ALA A 58 5.04 6.36 -6.29
CA ALA A 58 4.85 7.57 -5.50
C ALA A 58 5.25 8.83 -6.29
N ALA A 59 4.42 9.85 -6.23
CA ALA A 59 4.73 11.14 -6.84
C ALA A 59 5.59 12.03 -5.93
N ALA A 60 6.44 12.86 -6.55
CA ALA A 60 7.46 13.68 -5.90
C ALA A 60 6.94 14.71 -4.88
N TYR A 61 5.67 15.07 -4.89
CA TYR A 61 5.15 16.23 -4.16
C TYR A 61 3.76 16.02 -3.55
N SER A 62 3.38 14.81 -3.20
CA SER A 62 2.13 14.63 -2.50
C SER A 62 2.31 14.90 -1.00
N TYR A 63 2.22 16.17 -0.61
CA TYR A 63 1.92 16.56 0.78
C TYR A 63 0.46 16.29 1.15
N THR A 64 -0.35 15.91 0.20
CA THR A 64 -1.72 15.47 0.39
C THR A 64 -1.74 13.96 0.28
N GLU A 65 -2.33 13.30 1.24
CA GLU A 65 -2.64 11.88 1.24
C GLU A 65 -3.40 11.49 -0.02
N GLY A 66 -2.70 11.21 -1.09
CA GLY A 66 -3.29 10.87 -2.38
C GLY A 66 -2.26 10.18 -3.23
N SER A 67 -2.26 8.88 -3.18
CA SER A 67 -1.67 8.06 -4.22
C SER A 67 -2.37 8.36 -5.54
N TYR A 68 -1.62 8.40 -6.65
CA TYR A 68 -2.22 8.48 -7.99
C TYR A 68 -2.87 7.16 -8.42
N ASP A 69 -2.89 6.16 -7.53
CA ASP A 69 -3.41 4.82 -7.86
C ASP A 69 -2.72 4.19 -9.08
N VAL A 70 -1.40 4.43 -9.20
CA VAL A 70 -0.55 3.87 -10.24
C VAL A 70 0.40 2.85 -9.61
N ILE A 71 0.35 1.62 -10.10
CA ILE A 71 1.15 0.50 -9.58
C ILE A 71 2.09 -0.06 -10.64
N ASP A 72 3.18 -0.68 -10.20
CA ASP A 72 4.06 -1.43 -11.08
C ASP A 72 3.35 -2.70 -11.57
N LEU A 73 3.27 -2.87 -12.89
CA LEU A 73 2.53 -3.97 -13.51
C LEU A 73 3.20 -5.33 -13.30
N SER A 74 4.54 -5.37 -13.24
CA SER A 74 5.26 -6.62 -13.01
C SER A 74 5.06 -7.11 -11.58
N ASP A 75 5.09 -6.20 -10.59
CA ASP A 75 4.85 -6.55 -9.19
C ASP A 75 3.38 -6.98 -8.98
N TYR A 76 2.44 -6.30 -9.64
CA TYR A 76 1.02 -6.71 -9.60
C TYR A 76 0.79 -8.09 -10.21
N ALA A 77 1.40 -8.39 -11.36
CA ALA A 77 1.33 -9.72 -11.98
C ALA A 77 1.87 -10.80 -11.03
N LEU A 78 2.93 -10.49 -10.27
CA LEU A 78 3.50 -11.41 -9.29
C LEU A 78 2.50 -11.74 -8.16
N HIS A 79 1.76 -10.75 -7.66
CA HIS A 79 0.70 -10.97 -6.67
C HIS A 79 -0.46 -11.81 -7.21
N MET A 80 -0.80 -11.65 -8.49
CA MET A 80 -1.85 -12.43 -9.14
C MET A 80 -1.47 -13.90 -9.38
N LYS A 81 -0.17 -14.23 -9.35
CA LYS A 81 0.36 -15.54 -9.66
C LYS A 81 -0.15 -16.66 -8.72
N SER A 82 -0.53 -16.32 -7.50
CA SER A 82 -1.06 -17.29 -6.54
C SER A 82 -2.42 -17.85 -6.94
N ILE A 83 -3.19 -17.10 -7.75
CA ILE A 83 -4.54 -17.51 -8.22
C ILE A 83 -4.51 -17.88 -9.70
N TYR A 84 -3.78 -17.11 -10.51
CA TYR A 84 -3.71 -17.25 -11.97
C TYR A 84 -2.27 -17.52 -12.42
N PRO A 85 -1.67 -18.69 -12.06
CA PRO A 85 -0.25 -18.93 -12.30
C PRO A 85 0.13 -18.95 -13.80
N ALA A 86 -0.74 -19.43 -14.67
CA ALA A 86 -0.48 -19.52 -16.10
C ALA A 86 -0.54 -18.14 -16.77
N GLU A 87 -1.64 -17.41 -16.55
CA GLU A 87 -1.89 -16.11 -17.18
C GLU A 87 -0.93 -15.05 -16.62
N SER A 88 -0.70 -15.04 -15.30
CA SER A 88 0.29 -14.16 -14.68
C SER A 88 1.71 -14.48 -15.14
N GLY A 89 2.01 -15.76 -15.38
CA GLY A 89 3.27 -16.18 -15.98
C GLY A 89 3.43 -15.63 -17.39
N ALA A 90 2.41 -15.75 -18.23
CA ALA A 90 2.42 -15.23 -19.59
C ALA A 90 2.59 -13.70 -19.63
N LEU A 91 1.89 -12.98 -18.73
CA LEU A 91 2.07 -11.52 -18.60
C LEU A 91 3.49 -11.17 -18.14
N SER A 92 4.05 -11.89 -17.17
CA SER A 92 5.42 -11.67 -16.71
C SER A 92 6.44 -11.89 -17.84
N ASP A 93 6.26 -12.94 -18.65
CA ASP A 93 7.12 -13.23 -19.80
C ASP A 93 7.01 -12.15 -20.89
N ALA A 94 5.81 -11.63 -21.12
CA ALA A 94 5.58 -10.52 -22.07
C ALA A 94 6.23 -9.22 -21.56
N LEU A 95 6.10 -8.90 -20.28
CA LEU A 95 6.76 -7.74 -19.66
C LEU A 95 8.28 -7.84 -19.71
N ASN A 96 8.85 -9.03 -19.47
CA ASN A 96 10.30 -9.25 -19.57
C ASN A 96 10.84 -9.04 -21.00
N LYS A 97 10.01 -9.25 -22.03
CA LYS A 97 10.38 -8.93 -23.42
C LYS A 97 10.20 -7.45 -23.77
N LEU A 98 9.16 -6.85 -23.20
CA LEU A 98 8.86 -5.41 -23.38
C LEU A 98 9.92 -4.53 -22.72
N ILE A 99 10.36 -4.87 -21.49
CA ILE A 99 11.31 -4.09 -20.70
C ILE A 99 12.73 -4.53 -21.04
N VAL A 100 13.41 -3.76 -21.90
CA VAL A 100 14.80 -4.03 -22.30
C VAL A 100 15.78 -3.61 -21.21
N TYR A 101 15.47 -2.54 -20.49
CA TYR A 101 16.25 -2.02 -19.38
C TYR A 101 15.33 -1.30 -18.39
N SER A 102 15.61 -1.46 -17.12
CA SER A 102 14.96 -0.70 -16.07
C SER A 102 15.94 -0.42 -14.92
N ASP A 103 15.90 0.80 -14.40
CA ASP A 103 16.61 1.22 -13.20
C ASP A 103 15.70 2.13 -12.38
N ALA A 104 15.62 1.86 -11.08
CA ALA A 104 14.75 2.60 -10.18
C ALA A 104 15.41 2.79 -8.81
N ASN A 105 15.05 3.89 -8.14
CA ASN A 105 15.52 4.18 -6.79
C ASN A 105 14.84 3.34 -5.71
N GLU A 106 13.84 2.54 -6.07
CA GLU A 106 13.12 1.66 -5.17
C GLU A 106 13.05 0.23 -5.73
N SER A 107 13.09 -0.74 -4.82
CA SER A 107 12.90 -2.16 -5.18
C SER A 107 11.49 -2.42 -5.68
N LYS A 108 11.33 -3.45 -6.52
CA LYS A 108 10.04 -3.87 -7.12
C LYS A 108 9.43 -2.88 -8.11
N ILE A 109 10.17 -1.88 -8.55
CA ILE A 109 9.79 -1.02 -9.66
C ILE A 109 10.52 -1.51 -10.89
N ASN A 110 9.77 -1.97 -11.89
CA ASN A 110 10.30 -2.64 -13.08
C ASN A 110 10.11 -1.85 -14.38
N GLY A 111 9.46 -0.70 -14.31
CA GLY A 111 9.47 0.28 -15.39
C GLY A 111 8.20 0.37 -16.24
N VAL A 112 7.22 -0.48 -16.03
CA VAL A 112 5.87 -0.35 -16.63
C VAL A 112 4.85 -0.24 -15.52
N SER A 113 4.08 0.84 -15.55
CA SER A 113 3.05 1.11 -14.55
C SER A 113 1.67 1.16 -15.18
N ILE A 114 0.66 0.88 -14.38
CA ILE A 114 -0.73 0.90 -14.80
C ILE A 114 -1.59 1.56 -13.70
N TYR A 115 -2.62 2.31 -14.11
CA TYR A 115 -3.60 2.87 -13.19
C TYR A 115 -4.51 1.76 -12.67
N HIS A 116 -4.64 1.65 -11.35
CA HIS A 116 -5.58 0.76 -10.70
C HIS A 116 -6.21 1.47 -9.50
N PRO A 117 -7.51 1.80 -9.54
CA PRO A 117 -8.16 2.60 -8.51
C PRO A 117 -8.08 1.90 -7.15
N TYR A 118 -7.81 2.68 -6.09
CA TYR A 118 -7.78 2.16 -4.73
C TYR A 118 -8.06 3.25 -3.68
N TYR A 119 -7.22 4.30 -3.63
CA TYR A 119 -7.33 5.33 -2.61
C TYR A 119 -8.34 6.41 -2.95
N THR A 120 -8.53 6.70 -4.23
CA THR A 120 -9.33 7.85 -4.67
C THR A 120 -10.34 7.46 -5.74
N LYS A 121 -11.55 7.08 -5.32
CA LYS A 121 -12.66 6.77 -6.23
C LYS A 121 -12.97 7.91 -7.21
N GLN A 122 -12.77 9.15 -6.77
CA GLN A 122 -13.03 10.34 -7.57
C GLN A 122 -12.27 10.32 -8.90
N TYR A 123 -11.02 9.85 -8.93
CA TYR A 123 -10.23 9.81 -10.17
C TYR A 123 -10.65 8.68 -11.11
N ALA A 124 -11.29 7.65 -10.61
CA ALA A 124 -11.74 6.52 -11.43
C ALA A 124 -12.72 6.97 -12.52
N SER A 125 -13.61 7.92 -12.22
CA SER A 125 -14.58 8.45 -13.16
C SER A 125 -13.98 9.21 -14.35
N SER A 126 -12.75 9.72 -14.20
CA SER A 126 -12.04 10.43 -15.28
C SER A 126 -10.97 9.57 -15.95
N LEU A 127 -10.27 8.72 -15.19
CA LEU A 127 -9.13 7.96 -15.72
C LEU A 127 -9.54 6.66 -16.42
N ILE A 128 -10.56 5.95 -15.93
CA ILE A 128 -11.03 4.70 -16.57
C ILE A 128 -11.54 4.95 -18.00
N PRO A 129 -12.34 6.01 -18.30
CA PRO A 129 -12.76 6.28 -19.67
C PRO A 129 -11.60 6.54 -20.65
N MET A 130 -10.44 6.98 -20.16
CA MET A 130 -9.27 7.15 -21.04
C MET A 130 -8.80 5.80 -21.61
N TYR A 131 -8.78 4.72 -20.81
CA TYR A 131 -8.46 3.38 -21.30
C TYR A 131 -9.44 2.92 -22.37
N THR A 132 -10.73 3.17 -22.19
CA THR A 132 -11.76 2.88 -23.19
C THR A 132 -11.55 3.68 -24.47
N THR A 133 -11.13 4.96 -24.37
CA THR A 133 -10.88 5.82 -25.53
C THR A 133 -9.70 5.32 -26.37
N PHE A 134 -8.71 4.71 -25.72
CA PHE A 134 -7.53 4.16 -26.39
C PHE A 134 -7.70 2.69 -26.81
N ASP A 135 -8.88 2.11 -26.59
CA ASP A 135 -9.17 0.67 -26.85
C ASP A 135 -8.16 -0.27 -26.17
N PHE A 136 -7.72 0.13 -24.99
CA PHE A 136 -6.69 -0.58 -24.24
C PHE A 136 -7.31 -1.69 -23.38
N ALA A 137 -6.88 -2.94 -23.60
CA ALA A 137 -7.13 -4.11 -22.77
C ALA A 137 -8.56 -4.13 -22.15
N GLU A 138 -9.57 -4.44 -22.95
CA GLU A 138 -11.00 -4.33 -22.60
C GLU A 138 -11.34 -5.06 -21.28
N ASN A 139 -10.79 -6.26 -21.08
CA ASN A 139 -11.04 -7.03 -19.87
C ASN A 139 -10.43 -6.36 -18.62
N TYR A 140 -9.25 -5.74 -18.76
CA TYR A 140 -8.67 -4.95 -17.68
C TYR A 140 -9.53 -3.73 -17.36
N THR A 141 -9.93 -3.00 -18.38
CA THR A 141 -10.80 -1.81 -18.23
C THR A 141 -12.14 -2.17 -17.58
N SER A 142 -12.73 -3.27 -17.99
CA SER A 142 -13.95 -3.83 -17.36
C SER A 142 -13.73 -4.16 -15.89
N TYR A 143 -12.63 -4.84 -15.56
CA TYR A 143 -12.29 -5.18 -14.19
C TYR A 143 -12.11 -3.95 -13.28
N ILE A 144 -11.28 -2.97 -13.70
CA ILE A 144 -11.05 -1.78 -12.86
C ILE A 144 -12.31 -0.92 -12.71
N SER A 145 -13.21 -0.93 -13.69
CA SER A 145 -14.52 -0.27 -13.58
C SER A 145 -15.39 -0.92 -12.50
N ARG A 146 -15.46 -2.25 -12.49
CA ARG A 146 -16.18 -3.02 -11.47
C ARG A 146 -15.54 -2.85 -10.10
N PHE A 147 -14.21 -2.90 -10.03
CA PHE A 147 -13.46 -2.69 -8.81
C PHE A 147 -13.72 -1.30 -8.22
N ALA A 148 -13.64 -0.25 -9.05
CA ALA A 148 -13.97 1.12 -8.64
C ALA A 148 -15.42 1.27 -8.16
N GLY A 149 -16.36 0.52 -8.76
CA GLY A 149 -17.76 0.49 -8.32
C GLY A 149 -17.93 -0.05 -6.90
N MET A 150 -17.04 -0.93 -6.45
CA MET A 150 -17.04 -1.51 -5.10
C MET A 150 -16.27 -0.66 -4.08
N LEU A 151 -15.46 0.32 -4.52
CA LEU A 151 -14.83 1.27 -3.61
C LEU A 151 -15.90 2.12 -2.93
N THR A 152 -15.84 2.20 -1.61
CA THR A 152 -16.68 3.12 -0.84
C THR A 152 -16.00 4.47 -0.75
N ASP A 153 -16.78 5.56 -0.68
CA ASP A 153 -16.24 6.92 -0.54
C ASP A 153 -15.49 7.12 0.80
N THR A 154 -15.70 6.20 1.74
CA THR A 154 -15.12 6.24 3.08
C THR A 154 -13.95 5.29 3.26
N ASN A 155 -13.56 4.49 2.25
CA ASN A 155 -12.62 3.35 2.40
C ASN A 155 -12.96 2.42 3.59
N ALA A 156 -14.16 2.53 4.11
CA ALA A 156 -14.60 1.76 5.26
C ALA A 156 -15.26 0.49 4.75
N PHE A 157 -14.49 -0.58 4.63
CA PHE A 157 -15.09 -1.87 4.89
C PHE A 157 -15.60 -1.82 6.33
N ALA A 158 -16.83 -2.27 6.56
CA ALA A 158 -17.32 -2.50 7.92
C ALA A 158 -16.61 -3.72 8.52
N VAL A 159 -15.29 -3.63 8.68
CA VAL A 159 -14.48 -4.68 9.29
C VAL A 159 -14.57 -4.53 10.79
N THR A 160 -14.92 -5.61 11.46
CA THR A 160 -14.90 -5.63 12.92
C THR A 160 -13.44 -5.75 13.37
N TRP A 161 -12.98 -4.72 14.07
CA TRP A 161 -11.69 -4.71 14.74
C TRP A 161 -11.90 -5.07 16.21
N ASN A 162 -11.47 -6.26 16.59
CA ASN A 162 -11.44 -6.62 18.01
C ASN A 162 -10.06 -6.24 18.57
N PRO A 163 -9.96 -5.35 19.55
CA PRO A 163 -8.67 -4.95 20.13
C PRO A 163 -7.83 -6.13 20.60
N GLU A 164 -8.48 -7.21 21.04
CA GLU A 164 -7.82 -8.43 21.52
C GLU A 164 -7.06 -9.15 20.40
N ASP A 165 -7.56 -9.08 19.16
CA ASP A 165 -6.91 -9.69 17.98
C ASP A 165 -5.69 -8.88 17.50
N LEU A 166 -5.56 -7.64 17.99
CA LEU A 166 -4.51 -6.69 17.57
C LEU A 166 -3.37 -6.57 18.60
N VAL A 167 -3.38 -7.39 19.64
CA VAL A 167 -2.28 -7.41 20.62
C VAL A 167 -1.04 -8.02 19.96
N PRO A 168 0.05 -7.25 19.83
CA PRO A 168 1.27 -7.77 19.19
C PRO A 168 1.90 -8.86 20.02
N THR A 169 2.39 -9.89 19.35
CA THR A 169 3.19 -10.95 19.95
C THR A 169 4.67 -10.66 19.73
N MET A 170 5.47 -10.72 20.79
CA MET A 170 6.91 -10.62 20.69
C MET A 170 7.47 -11.93 20.13
N ASN A 171 8.26 -11.82 19.08
CA ASN A 171 8.94 -12.93 18.43
C ASN A 171 10.34 -13.16 19.06
N ASP A 172 10.96 -14.30 18.75
CA ASP A 172 12.29 -14.67 19.29
C ASP A 172 13.41 -13.74 18.80
N ASP A 173 13.22 -13.05 17.67
CA ASP A 173 14.16 -12.10 17.07
C ASP A 173 13.99 -10.66 17.58
N SER A 174 13.27 -10.48 18.68
CA SER A 174 12.97 -9.16 19.26
C SER A 174 12.07 -8.26 18.40
N THR A 175 11.42 -8.81 17.38
CA THR A 175 10.36 -8.12 16.64
C THR A 175 8.99 -8.32 17.28
N PHE A 176 8.05 -7.44 16.98
CA PHE A 176 6.66 -7.60 17.35
C PHE A 176 5.82 -7.84 16.11
N SER A 177 4.91 -8.79 16.18
CA SER A 177 4.02 -9.05 15.05
C SER A 177 2.56 -9.23 15.45
N VAL A 178 1.69 -8.87 14.52
CA VAL A 178 0.26 -9.16 14.56
C VAL A 178 -0.15 -9.72 13.21
N THR A 179 -1.09 -10.68 13.22
CA THR A 179 -1.61 -11.26 11.99
C THR A 179 -3.05 -10.83 11.79
N LEU A 180 -3.30 -10.17 10.69
CA LEU A 180 -4.62 -9.73 10.25
C LEU A 180 -5.26 -10.80 9.37
N ASN A 181 -6.57 -10.96 9.45
CA ASN A 181 -7.29 -11.75 8.47
C ASN A 181 -7.39 -11.00 7.12
N ALA A 182 -7.90 -11.67 6.07
CA ALA A 182 -7.95 -11.09 4.73
C ALA A 182 -8.79 -9.81 4.65
N GLU A 183 -9.91 -9.74 5.37
CA GLU A 183 -10.76 -8.55 5.42
C GLU A 183 -10.06 -7.39 6.12
N GLN A 184 -9.48 -7.64 7.29
CA GLN A 184 -8.71 -6.65 8.03
C GLN A 184 -7.50 -6.15 7.22
N SER A 185 -6.77 -7.07 6.59
CA SER A 185 -5.62 -6.71 5.75
C SER A 185 -6.02 -5.85 4.55
N SER A 186 -7.16 -6.14 3.92
CA SER A 186 -7.65 -5.35 2.78
C SER A 186 -8.18 -3.97 3.19
N ALA A 187 -8.76 -3.86 4.40
CA ALA A 187 -9.29 -2.61 4.93
C ALA A 187 -8.23 -1.72 5.60
N LEU A 188 -7.07 -2.29 5.93
CA LEU A 188 -6.00 -1.55 6.59
C LEU A 188 -5.41 -0.49 5.65
N GLN A 189 -5.48 0.77 6.02
CA GLN A 189 -4.88 1.87 5.26
C GLN A 189 -3.48 2.19 5.75
N ASN A 190 -3.31 2.33 7.06
CA ASN A 190 -2.04 2.60 7.71
C ASN A 190 -1.93 1.80 9.00
N ALA A 191 -0.71 1.40 9.35
CA ALA A 191 -0.41 0.78 10.62
C ALA A 191 0.76 1.51 11.29
N TYR A 192 0.66 1.66 12.60
CA TYR A 192 1.69 2.27 13.42
C TYR A 192 2.01 1.38 14.60
N PHE A 193 3.29 1.22 14.89
CA PHE A 193 3.72 0.62 16.14
C PHE A 193 3.81 1.70 17.20
N VAL A 194 3.06 1.54 18.27
CA VAL A 194 2.94 2.54 19.34
C VAL A 194 3.49 1.97 20.64
N ILE A 195 4.37 2.72 21.27
CA ILE A 195 4.82 2.46 22.62
C ILE A 195 4.18 3.51 23.53
N ALA A 196 3.45 3.06 24.51
CA ALA A 196 2.77 3.95 25.45
C ALA A 196 3.00 3.49 26.89
N LYS A 197 3.13 4.45 27.80
CA LYS A 197 3.27 4.22 29.22
C LYS A 197 1.92 4.45 29.90
N LYS A 198 1.47 3.51 30.72
CA LYS A 198 0.24 3.70 31.49
C LYS A 198 0.42 4.87 32.47
N ASP A 199 -0.50 5.83 32.42
CA ASP A 199 -0.57 6.88 33.42
C ASP A 199 -0.93 6.26 34.78
N GLN A 200 -0.15 6.59 35.82
CA GLN A 200 -0.35 6.05 37.16
C GLN A 200 -1.41 6.80 37.95
N GLU A 201 -1.73 8.01 37.55
CA GLU A 201 -2.67 8.89 38.24
C GLU A 201 -4.08 8.85 37.63
N LYS A 202 -4.18 8.47 36.34
CA LYS A 202 -5.43 8.46 35.59
C LYS A 202 -5.70 7.08 35.01
N ASP A 203 -6.68 6.38 35.57
CA ASP A 203 -7.04 5.06 35.08
C ASP A 203 -7.55 5.11 33.64
N GLY A 204 -7.05 4.18 32.81
CA GLY A 204 -7.38 4.11 31.38
C GLY A 204 -6.65 5.10 30.48
N MET A 205 -5.77 5.93 31.01
CA MET A 205 -4.95 6.87 30.23
C MET A 205 -3.54 6.31 29.99
N TYR A 206 -2.98 6.64 28.85
CA TYR A 206 -1.63 6.26 28.45
C TYR A 206 -0.91 7.46 27.84
N ASP A 207 0.33 7.65 28.26
CA ASP A 207 1.23 8.64 27.66
C ASP A 207 1.92 8.00 26.45
N LEU A 208 1.84 8.63 25.29
CA LEU A 208 2.54 8.20 24.10
C LEU A 208 4.04 8.42 24.25
N VAL A 209 4.82 7.35 24.17
CA VAL A 209 6.29 7.40 24.31
C VAL A 209 6.97 7.37 22.95
N ALA A 210 6.52 6.50 22.05
CA ALA A 210 7.07 6.42 20.70
C ALA A 210 6.02 5.97 19.69
N LEU A 211 6.20 6.44 18.45
CA LEU A 211 5.39 6.06 17.29
C LEU A 211 6.32 5.74 16.13
N SER A 212 6.14 4.58 15.53
CA SER A 212 6.88 4.18 14.33
C SER A 212 5.92 3.76 13.22
N SER A 213 6.14 4.26 12.02
CA SER A 213 5.50 3.80 10.80
C SER A 213 6.33 2.73 10.07
N ALA A 214 7.51 2.38 10.59
CA ALA A 214 8.37 1.34 10.04
C ALA A 214 7.81 -0.05 10.38
N ILE A 215 6.76 -0.44 9.64
CA ILE A 215 6.10 -1.72 9.77
C ILE A 215 6.26 -2.46 8.45
N SER A 216 6.81 -3.67 8.50
CA SER A 216 6.84 -4.55 7.35
C SER A 216 5.53 -5.34 7.24
N ASN A 217 5.06 -5.52 6.02
CA ASN A 217 3.91 -6.37 5.67
C ASN A 217 4.40 -7.44 4.69
N ASP A 218 4.26 -8.70 5.06
CA ASP A 218 4.71 -9.82 4.22
C ASP A 218 3.74 -10.19 3.10
N GLY A 219 2.63 -9.46 2.97
CA GLY A 219 1.58 -9.71 1.99
C GLY A 219 0.60 -10.82 2.37
N THR A 220 0.82 -11.53 3.49
CA THR A 220 -0.10 -12.55 4.01
C THR A 220 -1.02 -12.01 5.12
N GLY A 221 -0.87 -10.73 5.46
CA GLY A 221 -1.56 -10.07 6.56
C GLY A 221 -0.72 -10.01 7.86
N LYS A 222 0.48 -10.58 7.86
CA LYS A 222 1.39 -10.44 8.99
C LYS A 222 2.10 -9.09 8.93
N LEU A 223 1.85 -8.27 9.94
CA LEU A 223 2.55 -7.00 10.17
C LEU A 223 3.66 -7.24 11.19
N THR A 224 4.85 -6.71 10.94
CA THR A 224 6.00 -6.85 11.84
C THR A 224 6.64 -5.49 12.07
N ALA A 225 6.93 -5.17 13.32
CA ALA A 225 7.64 -3.97 13.75
C ALA A 225 8.89 -4.35 14.54
N ASP A 226 9.99 -3.67 14.26
CA ASP A 226 11.24 -3.81 15.01
C ASP A 226 11.21 -2.89 16.24
N PHE A 227 11.62 -3.42 17.38
CA PHE A 227 11.84 -2.64 18.58
C PHE A 227 13.02 -3.21 19.37
N ASP A 228 14.06 -2.43 19.49
CA ASP A 228 15.30 -2.83 20.18
C ASP A 228 15.22 -2.73 21.72
N GLY A 229 14.05 -2.39 22.26
CA GLY A 229 13.85 -2.19 23.70
C GLY A 229 14.42 -0.86 24.21
N GLN A 230 14.90 0.01 23.33
CA GLN A 230 15.48 1.30 23.70
C GLN A 230 14.50 2.44 23.39
N ILE A 231 14.39 3.35 24.33
CA ILE A 231 13.63 4.58 24.18
C ILE A 231 14.63 5.74 24.27
N THR A 232 14.64 6.57 23.24
CA THR A 232 15.51 7.76 23.21
C THR A 232 14.83 8.94 23.87
N TYR A 233 15.51 9.50 24.87
CA TYR A 233 15.08 10.72 25.52
C TYR A 233 15.96 11.89 25.09
N MET A 234 15.40 13.08 24.97
CA MET A 234 16.19 14.30 24.93
C MET A 234 16.52 14.75 26.34
N GLN A 235 17.80 14.99 26.62
CA GLN A 235 18.24 15.52 27.89
C GLN A 235 18.51 17.02 27.78
N ASN A 236 17.96 17.80 28.69
CA ASN A 236 18.35 19.19 28.84
C ASN A 236 19.75 19.28 29.45
N ASP A 237 20.70 19.82 28.71
CA ASP A 237 22.11 19.89 29.15
C ASP A 237 22.33 20.78 30.38
N THR A 238 21.43 21.71 30.62
CA THR A 238 21.52 22.65 31.75
C THR A 238 20.91 22.08 33.03
N THR A 239 19.71 21.49 32.94
CA THR A 239 18.98 20.95 34.10
C THR A 239 19.24 19.48 34.32
N LYS A 240 19.81 18.79 33.34
CA LYS A 240 19.96 17.32 33.32
C LYS A 240 18.63 16.54 33.41
N GLU A 241 17.54 17.20 33.12
CA GLU A 241 16.23 16.58 33.03
C GLU A 241 16.08 15.82 31.70
N ASN A 242 15.50 14.65 31.76
CA ASN A 242 15.16 13.87 30.58
C ASN A 242 13.74 14.25 30.14
N TYR A 243 13.60 14.62 28.88
CA TYR A 243 12.30 14.87 28.25
C TYR A 243 11.95 13.71 27.35
N GLU A 244 10.79 13.12 27.55
CA GLU A 244 10.20 12.21 26.59
C GLU A 244 9.93 12.98 25.29
N LEU A 245 10.22 12.36 24.15
CA LEU A 245 9.85 12.94 22.87
C LEU A 245 8.32 13.00 22.80
N MET A 246 7.78 14.21 22.90
CA MET A 246 6.35 14.40 22.74
C MET A 246 6.00 14.39 21.25
N TYR A 247 5.16 13.44 20.84
CA TYR A 247 4.58 13.43 19.52
C TYR A 247 3.22 14.12 19.55
N THR A 248 3.00 14.99 18.59
CA THR A 248 1.67 15.55 18.38
C THR A 248 0.84 14.55 17.62
N VAL A 249 -0.19 14.01 18.24
CA VAL A 249 -1.18 13.18 17.56
C VAL A 249 -2.24 14.11 16.98
N GLN A 250 -2.36 14.12 15.65
CA GLN A 250 -3.44 14.83 14.98
C GLN A 250 -4.60 13.87 14.74
N GLU A 251 -5.73 14.18 15.36
CA GLU A 251 -6.98 13.50 15.10
C GLU A 251 -7.75 14.30 14.04
N LYS A 252 -7.95 13.70 12.87
CA LYS A 252 -8.77 14.28 11.82
C LYS A 252 -10.22 13.92 12.07
N THR A 253 -11.00 14.90 12.45
CA THR A 253 -12.45 14.79 12.50
C THR A 253 -13.05 15.29 11.19
N ASP A 254 -14.31 14.96 10.89
CA ASP A 254 -14.98 15.34 9.63
C ASP A 254 -15.04 16.85 9.37
N THR A 255 -14.72 17.67 10.36
CA THR A 255 -14.86 19.12 10.28
C THR A 255 -13.57 19.91 10.53
N TYR A 256 -12.60 19.38 11.27
CA TYR A 256 -11.32 20.07 11.53
C TYR A 256 -10.27 19.12 12.11
N THR A 257 -9.00 19.51 11.97
CA THR A 257 -7.88 18.81 12.58
C THR A 257 -7.58 19.45 13.94
N ARG A 258 -7.50 18.63 14.98
CA ARG A 258 -7.00 19.05 16.30
C ARG A 258 -5.55 18.59 16.46
N SER A 259 -4.72 19.48 16.94
CA SER A 259 -3.36 19.18 17.40
C SER A 259 -3.36 19.09 18.93
#